data_f2f3419a1aefad1586394dbca9520667
#
_entry.id   f2f3419a1aefad1586394dbca9520667
#
_cell.length_a   1.000
_cell.length_b   1.000
_cell.length_c   1.000
_cell.angle_alpha   90.00
_cell.angle_beta   90.00
_cell.angle_gamma   90.00
#
_symmetry.space_group_name_H-M   'P 1'
#
loop_
_entity.id
_entity.type
_entity.pdbx_description
1 polymer ?
#
loop_
_entity_poly.entity_id
_entity_poly.type
_entity_poly.pdbx_seq_one_letter_code
_entity_poly.pdbx_strand_id
1 'polypeptide(L)'
;MIEAIAESTEEMDTGVLIMHDTDSIEQEEDDQVSEVKETKSKAASKIKADVDPDAKVNRKELDATRLYLREIEGSPLLTAEEEVFYSRKALKGDMDSRKKMIECNLRLVVKIARRYMNRGLALLDLIEEGNLGLIRAVEKFDPEKGFRFSTYATWWIRQTIERALMNQTRTIRLPIHVIKELNVYLRAARELEQTMDTEPTAEDIAKMLNKPVAGVEKMLGLRDRVTSVDVPVGKENDRPLLEIVADERVPAPPEMLQNDDVMANLGVWLDQLDVKQREVLVRRFGLNNHERTTLEDVGKELGVTRERVRQIQMDALKQLRKILENQGFTEELLFQD
;
A
#
# COMPACT_ATOMS: atom_id res chain seq x y z
N MET A 1 14.28 18.78 -28.19
CA MET A 1 14.05 20.05 -27.44
C MET A 1 12.56 20.38 -27.28
N ILE A 2 11.65 19.90 -28.14
CA ILE A 2 10.19 20.06 -28.00
C ILE A 2 9.60 18.96 -27.12
N GLU A 3 10.15 17.73 -27.12
CA GLU A 3 9.71 16.63 -26.26
C GLU A 3 10.06 16.84 -24.76
N ALA A 4 11.18 17.47 -24.46
CA ALA A 4 11.56 17.77 -23.07
C ALA A 4 10.71 18.90 -22.42
N ILE A 5 10.00 19.69 -23.24
CA ILE A 5 9.05 20.71 -22.76
C ILE A 5 7.67 20.08 -22.51
N ALA A 6 7.30 19.03 -23.25
CA ALA A 6 6.04 18.33 -23.06
C ALA A 6 6.01 17.51 -21.75
N GLU A 7 7.11 16.83 -21.38
CA GLU A 7 7.20 16.11 -20.11
C GLU A 7 7.14 17.03 -18.87
N SER A 8 7.67 18.27 -18.99
CA SER A 8 7.60 19.24 -17.88
C SER A 8 6.22 19.90 -17.74
N THR A 9 5.39 19.91 -18.78
CA THR A 9 4.01 20.43 -18.73
C THR A 9 3.01 19.39 -18.22
N GLU A 10 3.22 18.10 -18.47
CA GLU A 10 2.38 17.05 -17.91
C GLU A 10 2.55 16.90 -16.39
N GLU A 11 3.76 17.14 -15.84
CA GLU A 11 3.97 17.17 -14.38
C GLU A 11 3.33 18.40 -13.71
N MET A 12 3.12 19.49 -14.41
CA MET A 12 2.46 20.70 -13.87
C MET A 12 0.92 20.60 -13.89
N ASP A 13 0.33 19.95 -14.89
CA ASP A 13 -1.14 19.87 -15.03
C ASP A 13 -1.80 18.92 -14.01
N THR A 14 -1.07 17.89 -13.54
CA THR A 14 -1.54 17.00 -12.45
C THR A 14 -1.49 17.65 -11.08
N GLY A 15 -0.74 18.75 -10.90
CA GLY A 15 -0.66 19.52 -9.64
C GLY A 15 -1.87 20.43 -9.41
N VAL A 16 -2.49 20.93 -10.49
CA VAL A 16 -3.60 21.89 -10.42
C VAL A 16 -4.91 21.24 -9.94
N LEU A 17 -5.12 19.96 -10.26
CA LEU A 17 -6.33 19.24 -9.85
C LEU A 17 -6.37 18.89 -8.33
N ILE A 18 -5.22 18.94 -7.65
CA ILE A 18 -5.14 18.70 -6.19
C ILE A 18 -5.33 19.99 -5.39
N MET A 19 -5.19 21.16 -6.02
CA MET A 19 -5.29 22.46 -5.33
C MET A 19 -6.73 22.84 -4.92
N HIS A 20 -7.77 22.32 -5.57
CA HIS A 20 -9.16 22.78 -5.31
C HIS A 20 -9.77 22.28 -4.01
N ASP A 21 -9.21 21.22 -3.38
CA ASP A 21 -9.82 20.62 -2.19
C ASP A 21 -9.17 21.01 -0.85
N THR A 22 -8.03 21.69 -0.88
CA THR A 22 -7.38 22.17 0.36
C THR A 22 -7.84 23.57 0.77
N ASP A 23 -8.33 24.38 -0.17
CA ASP A 23 -8.77 25.75 0.12
C ASP A 23 -10.11 25.79 0.88
N SER A 24 -10.98 24.79 0.71
CA SER A 24 -12.24 24.69 1.46
C SER A 24 -12.05 24.28 2.94
N ILE A 25 -10.94 23.59 3.24
CA ILE A 25 -10.59 23.22 4.63
C ILE A 25 -9.83 24.37 5.33
N GLU A 26 -9.15 25.25 4.56
CA GLU A 26 -8.43 26.39 5.12
C GLU A 26 -9.37 27.49 5.65
N GLN A 27 -10.61 27.62 5.16
CA GLN A 27 -11.57 28.64 5.61
C GLN A 27 -12.29 28.28 6.91
N GLU A 28 -12.50 26.99 7.21
CA GLU A 28 -13.19 26.58 8.44
C GLU A 28 -12.26 26.51 9.66
N GLU A 29 -10.94 26.38 9.49
CA GLU A 29 -9.97 26.33 10.61
C GLU A 29 -9.46 27.72 11.05
N ASP A 30 -9.44 28.73 10.18
CA ASP A 30 -9.01 30.09 10.54
C ASP A 30 -10.03 30.81 11.45
N ASP A 31 -11.31 30.48 11.38
CA ASP A 31 -12.34 31.01 12.27
C ASP A 31 -12.28 30.42 13.69
N GLN A 32 -11.84 29.17 13.86
CA GLN A 32 -11.67 28.56 15.19
C GLN A 32 -10.38 28.98 15.90
N VAL A 33 -9.37 29.43 15.16
CA VAL A 33 -8.07 29.89 15.73
C VAL A 33 -8.18 31.32 16.28
N SER A 34 -9.13 32.12 15.83
CA SER A 34 -9.34 33.49 16.33
C SER A 34 -9.94 33.54 17.74
N GLU A 35 -10.85 32.63 18.10
CA GLU A 35 -11.45 32.57 19.45
C GLU A 35 -10.48 32.03 20.52
N VAL A 36 -9.50 31.20 20.15
CA VAL A 36 -8.50 30.66 21.10
C VAL A 36 -7.37 31.66 21.43
N LYS A 37 -7.20 32.71 20.62
CA LYS A 37 -6.15 33.73 20.86
C LYS A 37 -6.50 34.72 21.96
N GLU A 38 -7.77 35.01 22.21
CA GLU A 38 -8.17 35.95 23.27
C GLU A 38 -8.06 35.37 24.68
N THR A 39 -8.16 34.07 24.85
CA THR A 39 -8.04 33.40 26.16
C THR A 39 -6.59 33.16 26.60
N LYS A 40 -5.61 33.19 25.68
CA LYS A 40 -4.18 32.94 25.99
C LYS A 40 -3.39 34.20 26.36
N SER A 41 -3.88 35.41 26.10
CA SER A 41 -3.17 36.65 26.43
C SER A 41 -3.18 36.99 27.93
N LYS A 42 -4.07 36.41 28.73
CA LYS A 42 -4.15 36.61 30.18
C LYS A 42 -3.32 35.65 31.03
N ALA A 43 -2.78 34.58 30.45
CA ALA A 43 -1.96 33.58 31.16
C ALA A 43 -0.43 33.81 31.04
N ALA A 44 0.01 34.67 30.12
CA ALA A 44 1.45 34.84 29.79
C ALA A 44 2.21 35.84 30.68
N SER A 45 1.55 36.52 31.62
CA SER A 45 2.19 37.56 32.45
C SER A 45 2.67 37.12 33.83
N LYS A 46 2.63 35.81 34.15
CA LYS A 46 2.98 35.31 35.49
C LYS A 46 4.12 34.32 35.61
N ILE A 47 4.90 34.09 34.57
CA ILE A 47 6.07 33.18 34.66
C ILE A 47 7.32 33.95 34.22
N LYS A 48 7.82 34.79 35.12
CA LYS A 48 9.21 35.26 35.12
C LYS A 48 9.67 35.27 36.59
N ALA A 49 10.29 34.20 37.02
CA ALA A 49 11.32 34.15 38.07
C ALA A 49 11.78 32.70 38.26
N ASP A 50 13.08 32.58 38.47
CA ASP A 50 13.84 31.42 38.93
C ASP A 50 14.21 30.34 37.91
N VAL A 51 15.35 30.58 37.27
CA VAL A 51 16.16 29.55 36.64
C VAL A 51 17.33 29.24 37.56
N ASP A 52 17.25 28.11 38.26
CA ASP A 52 18.33 27.52 39.04
C ASP A 52 19.31 26.81 38.08
N PRO A 53 20.64 27.10 38.13
CA PRO A 53 21.59 26.51 37.15
C PRO A 53 21.95 25.04 37.39
N ASP A 54 21.44 24.39 38.45
CA ASP A 54 21.74 23.00 38.82
C ASP A 54 20.55 22.04 38.79
N ALA A 55 19.47 22.38 38.09
CA ALA A 55 18.32 21.48 37.93
C ALA A 55 18.70 20.25 37.10
N LYS A 56 18.72 19.08 37.74
CA LYS A 56 18.86 17.75 37.15
C LYS A 56 17.97 17.68 35.91
N VAL A 57 18.58 17.57 34.72
CA VAL A 57 17.93 17.40 33.44
C VAL A 57 16.92 16.23 33.53
N ASN A 58 15.66 16.56 33.59
CA ASN A 58 14.59 15.61 33.73
C ASN A 58 14.51 14.79 32.41
N ARG A 59 14.51 13.47 32.49
CA ARG A 59 14.45 12.56 31.30
C ARG A 59 13.33 12.90 30.31
N LYS A 60 12.32 13.67 30.71
CA LYS A 60 11.26 14.21 29.85
C LYS A 60 11.71 15.35 28.90
N GLU A 61 12.90 15.91 29.09
CA GLU A 61 13.44 17.00 28.25
C GLU A 61 14.26 16.47 27.05
N LEU A 62 14.55 15.18 27.01
CA LEU A 62 15.27 14.49 25.92
C LEU A 62 14.35 13.99 24.78
N ASP A 63 13.18 14.58 24.60
CA ASP A 63 12.37 14.32 23.41
C ASP A 63 13.05 14.94 22.19
N ALA A 64 13.48 14.10 21.25
CA ALA A 64 14.18 14.51 20.02
C ALA A 64 13.41 15.62 19.27
N THR A 65 12.09 15.56 19.29
CA THR A 65 11.21 16.56 18.68
C THR A 65 11.39 17.93 19.34
N ARG A 66 11.46 17.98 20.67
CA ARG A 66 11.65 19.24 21.41
C ARG A 66 13.04 19.84 21.20
N LEU A 67 14.08 19.00 21.17
CA LEU A 67 15.45 19.44 20.88
C LEU A 67 15.51 20.06 19.48
N TYR A 68 15.01 19.40 18.48
CA TYR A 68 14.95 19.91 17.11
C TYR A 68 14.19 21.24 17.02
N LEU A 69 12.98 21.32 17.59
CA LEU A 69 12.18 22.55 17.56
C LEU A 69 12.90 23.72 18.25
N ARG A 70 13.59 23.47 19.35
CA ARG A 70 14.37 24.50 20.07
C ARG A 70 15.54 25.00 19.23
N GLU A 71 16.22 24.12 18.50
CA GLU A 71 17.34 24.45 17.63
C GLU A 71 16.91 25.35 16.46
N ILE A 72 15.83 25.02 15.80
CA ILE A 72 15.34 25.82 14.66
C ILE A 72 14.72 27.17 15.06
N GLU A 73 14.30 27.35 16.32
CA GLU A 73 13.78 28.63 16.82
C GLU A 73 14.87 29.72 16.86
N GLY A 74 16.15 29.34 16.98
CA GLY A 74 17.27 30.27 17.01
C GLY A 74 17.54 30.98 15.68
N SER A 75 17.04 30.47 14.55
CA SER A 75 17.26 31.05 13.23
C SER A 75 16.32 32.25 12.97
N PRO A 76 16.83 33.43 12.62
CA PRO A 76 16.01 34.61 12.33
C PRO A 76 15.23 34.44 11.03
N LEU A 77 14.03 35.03 10.96
CA LEU A 77 13.25 35.06 9.71
C LEU A 77 13.87 36.09 8.74
N LEU A 78 13.92 35.73 7.45
CA LEU A 78 14.43 36.61 6.40
C LEU A 78 13.37 37.65 5.97
N THR A 79 13.83 38.85 5.67
CA THR A 79 13.02 39.88 5.01
C THR A 79 12.91 39.57 3.52
N ALA A 80 11.96 40.21 2.79
CA ALA A 80 11.78 39.99 1.37
C ALA A 80 13.05 40.36 0.55
N GLU A 81 13.76 41.39 0.97
CA GLU A 81 15.00 41.84 0.31
C GLU A 81 16.15 40.83 0.54
N GLU A 82 16.24 40.28 1.75
CA GLU A 82 17.22 39.25 2.09
C GLU A 82 16.92 37.93 1.36
N GLU A 83 15.63 37.54 1.21
CA GLU A 83 15.24 36.37 0.42
C GLU A 83 15.78 36.50 -1.02
N VAL A 84 15.59 37.64 -1.66
CA VAL A 84 16.09 37.91 -3.02
C VAL A 84 17.63 37.92 -3.07
N PHE A 85 18.26 38.53 -2.10
CA PHE A 85 19.73 38.62 -2.04
C PHE A 85 20.39 37.24 -1.89
N TYR A 86 19.94 36.42 -0.92
CA TYR A 86 20.49 35.09 -0.69
C TYR A 86 20.13 34.13 -1.82
N SER A 87 18.92 34.22 -2.39
CA SER A 87 18.53 33.40 -3.54
C SER A 87 19.38 33.66 -4.77
N ARG A 88 19.68 34.94 -5.09
CA ARG A 88 20.57 35.29 -6.21
C ARG A 88 21.99 34.74 -6.02
N LYS A 89 22.49 34.71 -4.77
CA LYS A 89 23.81 34.14 -4.47
C LYS A 89 23.78 32.60 -4.53
N ALA A 90 22.74 31.98 -4.01
CA ALA A 90 22.54 30.52 -4.06
C ALA A 90 22.49 30.00 -5.49
N LEU A 91 21.80 30.72 -6.40
CA LEU A 91 21.78 30.41 -7.84
C LEU A 91 23.15 30.51 -8.51
N LYS A 92 24.06 31.34 -7.99
CA LYS A 92 25.45 31.41 -8.42
C LYS A 92 26.37 30.34 -7.86
N GLY A 93 25.82 29.43 -7.04
CA GLY A 93 26.58 28.33 -6.42
C GLY A 93 27.16 28.63 -5.04
N ASP A 94 26.78 29.73 -4.40
CA ASP A 94 27.23 30.05 -3.03
C ASP A 94 26.53 29.14 -2.01
N MET A 95 27.30 28.22 -1.42
CA MET A 95 26.81 27.22 -0.48
C MET A 95 26.38 27.82 0.85
N ASP A 96 27.04 28.90 1.30
CA ASP A 96 26.69 29.57 2.57
C ASP A 96 25.33 30.27 2.47
N SER A 97 25.08 30.97 1.38
CA SER A 97 23.78 31.58 1.11
C SER A 97 22.67 30.55 0.96
N ARG A 98 22.95 29.41 0.29
CA ARG A 98 22.01 28.29 0.20
C ARG A 98 21.67 27.71 1.59
N LYS A 99 22.68 27.45 2.40
CA LYS A 99 22.52 26.95 3.77
C LYS A 99 21.66 27.90 4.60
N LYS A 100 21.94 29.20 4.56
CA LYS A 100 21.19 30.22 5.27
C LYS A 100 19.72 30.30 4.84
N MET A 101 19.45 30.20 3.52
CA MET A 101 18.08 30.12 2.99
C MET A 101 17.31 28.93 3.52
N ILE A 102 17.95 27.77 3.67
CA ILE A 102 17.33 26.56 4.21
C ILE A 102 17.06 26.73 5.70
N GLU A 103 18.08 27.08 6.50
CA GLU A 103 18.00 27.19 7.96
C GLU A 103 16.91 28.17 8.41
N CYS A 104 16.82 29.35 7.78
CA CYS A 104 15.83 30.37 8.11
C CYS A 104 14.38 29.95 7.79
N ASN A 105 14.18 28.95 6.91
CA ASN A 105 12.87 28.48 6.47
C ASN A 105 12.46 27.12 7.07
N LEU A 106 13.25 26.49 7.94
CA LEU A 106 12.88 25.21 8.60
C LEU A 106 11.56 25.30 9.39
N ARG A 107 11.30 26.48 9.99
CA ARG A 107 10.03 26.73 10.73
C ARG A 107 8.80 26.62 9.84
N LEU A 108 8.90 26.99 8.55
CA LEU A 108 7.83 26.83 7.58
C LEU A 108 7.54 25.36 7.33
N VAL A 109 8.57 24.52 7.21
CA VAL A 109 8.41 23.07 7.03
C VAL A 109 7.63 22.46 8.21
N VAL A 110 8.02 22.82 9.45
CA VAL A 110 7.32 22.31 10.65
C VAL A 110 5.85 22.73 10.67
N LYS A 111 5.54 23.98 10.28
CA LYS A 111 4.15 24.47 10.21
C LYS A 111 3.32 23.63 9.25
N ILE A 112 3.87 23.28 8.08
CA ILE A 112 3.20 22.47 7.08
C ILE A 112 3.12 21.01 7.52
N ALA A 113 4.21 20.40 8.01
CA ALA A 113 4.25 19.00 8.45
C ALA A 113 3.23 18.68 9.55
N ARG A 114 2.98 19.62 10.48
CA ARG A 114 1.97 19.46 11.55
C ARG A 114 0.56 19.18 11.03
N ARG A 115 0.19 19.66 9.83
CA ARG A 115 -1.14 19.39 9.23
C ARG A 115 -1.29 17.95 8.73
N TYR A 116 -0.15 17.25 8.56
CA TYR A 116 -0.11 15.85 8.08
C TYR A 116 0.11 14.83 9.19
N MET A 117 0.09 15.25 10.46
CA MET A 117 0.19 14.36 11.61
C MET A 117 -0.95 13.34 11.61
N ASN A 118 -0.71 12.19 12.22
CA ASN A 118 -1.68 11.07 12.35
C ASN A 118 -2.12 10.43 11.02
N ARG A 119 -1.37 10.66 9.92
CA ARG A 119 -1.64 10.04 8.62
C ARG A 119 -0.76 8.82 8.33
N GLY A 120 -0.02 8.31 9.34
CA GLY A 120 0.76 7.07 9.22
C GLY A 120 2.27 7.25 9.24
N LEU A 121 2.80 8.50 9.29
CA LEU A 121 4.20 8.81 9.50
C LEU A 121 4.40 9.61 10.79
N ALA A 122 5.55 9.43 11.45
CA ALA A 122 5.93 10.24 12.60
C ALA A 122 6.20 11.69 12.20
N LEU A 123 6.02 12.65 13.14
CA LEU A 123 6.23 14.07 12.85
C LEU A 123 7.65 14.38 12.35
N LEU A 124 8.67 13.75 12.94
CA LEU A 124 10.05 13.97 12.51
C LEU A 124 10.29 13.49 11.08
N ASP A 125 9.73 12.34 10.69
CA ASP A 125 9.84 11.83 9.32
C ASP A 125 9.14 12.77 8.33
N LEU A 126 7.96 13.32 8.69
CA LEU A 126 7.26 14.31 7.87
C LEU A 126 8.08 15.60 7.71
N ILE A 127 8.80 16.02 8.76
CA ILE A 127 9.67 17.20 8.72
C ILE A 127 10.85 16.92 7.78
N GLU A 128 11.51 15.76 7.89
CA GLU A 128 12.66 15.43 7.03
C GLU A 128 12.26 15.33 5.55
N GLU A 129 11.15 14.71 5.24
CA GLU A 129 10.62 14.71 3.87
C GLU A 129 10.26 16.12 3.39
N GLY A 130 9.72 16.95 4.27
CA GLY A 130 9.45 18.36 3.99
C GLY A 130 10.74 19.16 3.78
N ASN A 131 11.82 18.86 4.52
CA ASN A 131 13.14 19.49 4.34
C ASN A 131 13.73 19.17 2.96
N LEU A 132 13.55 17.93 2.45
CA LEU A 132 13.91 17.60 1.07
C LEU A 132 13.15 18.45 0.05
N GLY A 133 11.86 18.71 0.31
CA GLY A 133 11.05 19.62 -0.50
C GLY A 133 11.57 21.07 -0.45
N LEU A 134 11.92 21.55 0.75
CA LEU A 134 12.50 22.88 0.94
C LEU A 134 13.83 23.05 0.18
N ILE A 135 14.71 22.06 0.25
CA ILE A 135 16.00 22.08 -0.48
C ILE A 135 15.77 22.24 -1.97
N ARG A 136 14.84 21.46 -2.54
CA ARG A 136 14.46 21.58 -3.97
C ARG A 136 13.85 22.93 -4.30
N ALA A 137 13.06 23.50 -3.38
CA ALA A 137 12.49 24.82 -3.55
C ALA A 137 13.60 25.90 -3.61
N VAL A 138 14.61 25.83 -2.73
CA VAL A 138 15.75 26.77 -2.74
C VAL A 138 16.54 26.70 -4.04
N GLU A 139 16.72 25.48 -4.60
CA GLU A 139 17.45 25.27 -5.86
C GLU A 139 16.72 25.82 -7.09
N LYS A 140 15.39 25.77 -7.08
CA LYS A 140 14.56 26.13 -8.25
C LYS A 140 13.88 27.49 -8.15
N PHE A 141 14.01 28.18 -7.02
CA PHE A 141 13.37 29.47 -6.81
C PHE A 141 14.00 30.56 -7.64
N ASP A 142 13.15 31.29 -8.40
CA ASP A 142 13.55 32.44 -9.20
C ASP A 142 13.11 33.74 -8.48
N PRO A 143 14.07 34.53 -7.94
CA PRO A 143 13.76 35.73 -7.18
C PRO A 143 13.27 36.90 -8.10
N GLU A 144 13.47 36.82 -9.40
CA GLU A 144 13.08 37.89 -10.36
C GLU A 144 11.57 37.91 -10.65
N LYS A 145 10.85 36.84 -10.29
CA LYS A 145 9.39 36.75 -10.49
C LYS A 145 8.57 37.57 -9.49
N GLY A 146 9.19 38.18 -8.48
CA GLY A 146 8.54 39.08 -7.52
C GLY A 146 7.65 38.42 -6.47
N PHE A 147 7.58 37.09 -6.42
CA PHE A 147 6.84 36.36 -5.40
C PHE A 147 7.70 36.06 -4.16
N ARG A 148 7.05 35.92 -3.00
CA ARG A 148 7.71 35.50 -1.77
C ARG A 148 8.18 34.04 -1.87
N PHE A 149 9.34 33.76 -1.31
CA PHE A 149 9.90 32.40 -1.27
C PHE A 149 8.94 31.40 -0.59
N SER A 150 8.30 31.83 0.51
CA SER A 150 7.38 30.98 1.26
C SER A 150 6.23 30.44 0.42
N THR A 151 5.67 31.21 -0.52
CA THR A 151 4.60 30.79 -1.42
C THR A 151 5.06 29.63 -2.32
N TYR A 152 6.25 29.78 -2.91
CA TYR A 152 6.83 28.76 -3.78
C TYR A 152 7.26 27.50 -3.01
N ALA A 153 7.93 27.68 -1.85
CA ALA A 153 8.39 26.60 -1.03
C ALA A 153 7.26 25.73 -0.46
N THR A 154 6.12 26.35 -0.12
CA THR A 154 4.93 25.62 0.40
C THR A 154 4.48 24.55 -0.58
N TRP A 155 4.46 24.81 -1.87
CA TRP A 155 4.08 23.83 -2.90
C TRP A 155 5.06 22.64 -2.92
N TRP A 156 6.37 22.88 -2.92
CA TRP A 156 7.38 21.81 -2.93
C TRP A 156 7.36 20.97 -1.64
N ILE A 157 7.24 21.64 -0.50
CA ILE A 157 7.17 20.97 0.81
C ILE A 157 5.93 20.05 0.85
N ARG A 158 4.75 20.56 0.48
CA ARG A 158 3.49 19.82 0.44
C ARG A 158 3.61 18.61 -0.49
N GLN A 159 4.06 18.81 -1.71
CA GLN A 159 4.23 17.78 -2.72
C GLN A 159 5.16 16.65 -2.25
N THR A 160 6.25 16.98 -1.56
CA THR A 160 7.21 15.98 -1.09
C THR A 160 6.64 15.18 0.07
N ILE A 161 5.98 15.84 1.04
CA ILE A 161 5.30 15.17 2.15
C ILE A 161 4.19 14.24 1.66
N GLU A 162 3.34 14.68 0.75
CA GLU A 162 2.26 13.86 0.19
C GLU A 162 2.80 12.65 -0.59
N ARG A 163 3.87 12.85 -1.35
CA ARG A 163 4.56 11.75 -2.04
C ARG A 163 5.14 10.74 -1.05
N ALA A 164 5.73 11.20 0.04
CA ALA A 164 6.25 10.33 1.11
C ALA A 164 5.14 9.54 1.79
N LEU A 165 4.02 10.18 2.13
CA LEU A 165 2.84 9.52 2.67
C LEU A 165 2.33 8.41 1.75
N MET A 166 2.20 8.67 0.45
CA MET A 166 1.75 7.65 -0.50
C MET A 166 2.71 6.47 -0.63
N ASN A 167 4.02 6.70 -0.47
CA ASN A 167 5.05 5.69 -0.68
C ASN A 167 5.36 4.85 0.56
N GLN A 168 5.22 5.40 1.78
CA GLN A 168 5.81 4.84 3.00
C GLN A 168 4.76 4.40 4.04
N THR A 169 3.51 4.88 3.96
CA THR A 169 2.51 4.59 5.01
C THR A 169 1.94 3.18 4.96
N ARG A 170 2.05 2.47 3.84
CA ARG A 170 1.48 1.14 3.67
C ARG A 170 2.55 0.06 3.80
N THR A 171 2.25 -1.01 4.53
CA THR A 171 3.11 -2.20 4.66
C THR A 171 3.38 -2.84 3.29
N ILE A 172 2.35 -2.96 2.46
CA ILE A 172 2.48 -3.36 1.06
C ILE A 172 2.41 -2.09 0.22
N ARG A 173 3.55 -1.72 -0.38
CA ARG A 173 3.65 -0.52 -1.20
C ARG A 173 2.78 -0.62 -2.45
N LEU A 174 1.89 0.34 -2.62
CA LEU A 174 1.10 0.50 -3.84
C LEU A 174 1.73 1.57 -4.78
N PRO A 175 1.61 1.43 -6.10
CA PRO A 175 1.99 2.46 -7.04
C PRO A 175 1.17 3.74 -6.83
N ILE A 176 1.79 4.91 -7.08
CA ILE A 176 1.16 6.23 -6.83
C ILE A 176 -0.13 6.41 -7.63
N HIS A 177 -0.18 5.95 -8.89
CA HIS A 177 -1.39 6.06 -9.71
C HIS A 177 -2.58 5.29 -9.14
N VAL A 178 -2.33 4.10 -8.56
CA VAL A 178 -3.36 3.30 -7.88
C VAL A 178 -3.90 4.03 -6.66
N ILE A 179 -3.02 4.64 -5.85
CA ILE A 179 -3.43 5.41 -4.67
C ILE A 179 -4.23 6.65 -5.06
N LYS A 180 -3.81 7.36 -6.12
CA LYS A 180 -4.56 8.51 -6.65
C LYS A 180 -5.95 8.09 -7.12
N GLU A 181 -6.04 6.99 -7.85
CA GLU A 181 -7.32 6.44 -8.31
C GLU A 181 -8.21 6.00 -7.13
N LEU A 182 -7.66 5.30 -6.14
CA LEU A 182 -8.37 4.94 -4.92
C LEU A 182 -8.92 6.18 -4.19
N ASN A 183 -8.13 7.26 -4.11
CA ASN A 183 -8.59 8.50 -3.48
C ASN A 183 -9.76 9.14 -4.22
N VAL A 184 -9.83 9.02 -5.55
CA VAL A 184 -10.99 9.49 -6.34
C VAL A 184 -12.24 8.70 -5.94
N TYR A 185 -12.16 7.37 -5.82
CA TYR A 185 -13.30 6.55 -5.39
C TYR A 185 -13.74 6.85 -3.94
N LEU A 186 -12.76 7.04 -3.04
CA LEU A 186 -13.05 7.39 -1.64
C LEU A 186 -13.69 8.77 -1.50
N ARG A 187 -13.34 9.73 -2.38
CA ARG A 187 -13.97 11.04 -2.42
C ARG A 187 -15.42 10.92 -2.90
N ALA A 188 -15.65 10.24 -4.02
CA ALA A 188 -16.98 9.99 -4.52
C ALA A 188 -17.87 9.26 -3.50
N ALA A 189 -17.30 8.30 -2.76
CA ALA A 189 -18.02 7.63 -1.67
C ALA A 189 -18.45 8.62 -0.56
N ARG A 190 -17.57 9.54 -0.12
CA ARG A 190 -17.91 10.55 0.88
C ARG A 190 -18.98 11.55 0.39
N GLU A 191 -18.90 11.96 -0.86
CA GLU A 191 -19.89 12.85 -1.47
C GLU A 191 -21.27 12.18 -1.54
N LEU A 192 -21.32 10.89 -1.88
CA LEU A 192 -22.55 10.09 -1.86
C LEU A 192 -23.08 9.90 -0.43
N GLU A 193 -22.21 9.63 0.54
CA GLU A 193 -22.56 9.49 1.97
C GLU A 193 -23.22 10.77 2.53
N GLN A 194 -22.81 11.95 2.07
CA GLN A 194 -23.45 13.22 2.44
C GLN A 194 -24.82 13.43 1.82
N THR A 195 -25.12 12.78 0.71
CA THR A 195 -26.38 12.93 -0.03
C THR A 195 -27.37 11.79 0.20
N MET A 196 -26.88 10.61 0.61
CA MET A 196 -27.67 9.41 0.87
C MET A 196 -27.70 9.12 2.38
N ASP A 197 -28.84 8.65 2.88
CA ASP A 197 -28.99 8.23 4.29
C ASP A 197 -28.38 6.85 4.58
N THR A 198 -27.80 6.19 3.58
CA THR A 198 -27.20 4.84 3.66
C THR A 198 -25.79 4.85 3.14
N GLU A 199 -24.95 3.88 3.58
CA GLU A 199 -23.59 3.70 3.03
C GLU A 199 -23.64 3.42 1.52
N PRO A 200 -22.86 4.17 0.71
CA PRO A 200 -22.87 4.02 -0.74
C PRO A 200 -22.29 2.65 -1.17
N THR A 201 -22.98 1.98 -2.07
CA THR A 201 -22.52 0.72 -2.65
C THR A 201 -21.50 0.95 -3.77
N ALA A 202 -20.75 -0.12 -4.13
CA ALA A 202 -19.83 -0.06 -5.27
C ALA A 202 -20.53 0.31 -6.58
N GLU A 203 -21.80 -0.06 -6.73
CA GLU A 203 -22.63 0.27 -7.90
C GLU A 203 -22.94 1.78 -7.97
N ASP A 204 -23.23 2.41 -6.84
CA ASP A 204 -23.56 3.83 -6.79
C ASP A 204 -22.33 4.69 -7.10
N ILE A 205 -21.16 4.32 -6.57
CA ILE A 205 -19.88 4.94 -6.90
C ILE A 205 -19.55 4.76 -8.39
N ALA A 206 -19.79 3.56 -8.95
CA ALA A 206 -19.58 3.27 -10.36
C ALA A 206 -20.47 4.12 -11.26
N LYS A 207 -21.74 4.32 -10.88
CA LYS A 207 -22.70 5.20 -11.60
C LYS A 207 -22.25 6.65 -11.57
N MET A 208 -21.84 7.15 -10.37
CA MET A 208 -21.37 8.52 -10.21
C MET A 208 -20.14 8.83 -11.05
N LEU A 209 -19.15 7.91 -11.07
CA LEU A 209 -17.89 8.08 -11.79
C LEU A 209 -17.92 7.56 -13.23
N ASN A 210 -19.04 6.98 -13.67
CA ASN A 210 -19.20 6.36 -14.99
C ASN A 210 -18.12 5.31 -15.32
N LYS A 211 -17.82 4.44 -14.32
CA LYS A 211 -16.80 3.38 -14.40
C LYS A 211 -17.42 1.97 -14.22
N PRO A 212 -16.76 0.91 -14.68
CA PRO A 212 -17.24 -0.47 -14.48
C PRO A 212 -17.21 -0.86 -13.00
N VAL A 213 -18.30 -1.50 -12.52
CA VAL A 213 -18.47 -1.92 -11.10
C VAL A 213 -17.31 -2.81 -10.63
N ALA A 214 -16.93 -3.82 -11.42
CA ALA A 214 -15.83 -4.73 -11.08
C ALA A 214 -14.48 -4.00 -10.84
N GLY A 215 -14.25 -2.87 -11.52
CA GLY A 215 -13.07 -2.01 -11.30
C GLY A 215 -13.13 -1.29 -9.96
N VAL A 216 -14.31 -0.78 -9.59
CA VAL A 216 -14.56 -0.09 -8.32
C VAL A 216 -14.40 -1.05 -7.14
N GLU A 217 -15.01 -2.24 -7.20
CA GLU A 217 -14.88 -3.28 -6.17
C GLU A 217 -13.43 -3.68 -5.92
N LYS A 218 -12.68 -3.95 -7.01
CA LYS A 218 -11.26 -4.28 -6.91
C LYS A 218 -10.45 -3.17 -6.23
N MET A 219 -10.75 -1.91 -6.53
CA MET A 219 -10.05 -0.78 -5.95
C MET A 219 -10.46 -0.54 -4.48
N LEU A 220 -11.74 -0.73 -4.14
CA LEU A 220 -12.19 -0.63 -2.75
C LEU A 220 -11.58 -1.72 -1.87
N GLY A 221 -11.37 -2.94 -2.39
CA GLY A 221 -10.65 -4.01 -1.68
C GLY A 221 -9.20 -3.65 -1.33
N LEU A 222 -8.56 -2.73 -2.06
CA LEU A 222 -7.23 -2.22 -1.71
C LEU A 222 -7.24 -1.20 -0.55
N ARG A 223 -8.42 -0.79 -0.07
CA ARG A 223 -8.58 0.09 1.10
C ARG A 223 -8.13 -0.59 2.39
N ASP A 224 -8.32 -1.91 2.49
CA ASP A 224 -8.09 -2.66 3.69
C ASP A 224 -6.62 -2.62 4.11
N ARG A 225 -6.41 -2.44 5.41
CA ARG A 225 -5.08 -2.39 6.00
C ARG A 225 -4.64 -3.78 6.43
N VAL A 226 -3.40 -4.10 6.14
CA VAL A 226 -2.76 -5.32 6.65
C VAL A 226 -2.50 -5.14 8.15
N THR A 227 -2.93 -6.12 8.93
CA THR A 227 -2.67 -6.18 10.38
C THR A 227 -1.70 -7.32 10.70
N SER A 228 -1.06 -7.27 11.88
CA SER A 228 -0.20 -8.37 12.33
C SER A 228 -1.04 -9.57 12.75
N VAL A 229 -0.59 -10.78 12.43
CA VAL A 229 -1.20 -12.05 12.88
C VAL A 229 -0.86 -12.37 14.36
N ASP A 230 0.14 -11.69 14.93
CA ASP A 230 0.56 -11.89 16.33
C ASP A 230 -0.27 -11.06 17.33
N VAL A 231 -1.24 -10.28 16.83
CA VAL A 231 -2.11 -9.48 17.72
C VAL A 231 -3.03 -10.42 18.50
N PRO A 232 -3.08 -10.32 19.84
CA PRO A 232 -3.98 -11.14 20.66
C PRO A 232 -5.43 -10.79 20.35
N VAL A 233 -6.26 -11.81 20.17
CA VAL A 233 -7.68 -11.67 19.88
C VAL A 233 -8.48 -11.77 21.19
N GLY A 234 -9.00 -10.63 21.64
CA GLY A 234 -9.84 -10.55 22.84
C GLY A 234 -9.11 -10.02 24.08
N LYS A 235 -9.90 -9.66 25.10
CA LYS A 235 -9.38 -9.06 26.35
C LYS A 235 -8.93 -10.07 27.38
N GLU A 236 -9.37 -11.34 27.28
CA GLU A 236 -9.13 -12.40 28.27
C GLU A 236 -8.24 -13.54 27.77
N ASN A 237 -8.07 -13.68 26.45
CA ASN A 237 -7.23 -14.72 25.86
C ASN A 237 -6.03 -14.08 25.15
N ASP A 238 -4.81 -14.37 25.62
CA ASP A 238 -3.55 -13.99 24.97
C ASP A 238 -3.25 -14.82 23.69
N ARG A 239 -4.26 -15.46 23.09
CA ARG A 239 -4.07 -16.24 21.87
C ARG A 239 -3.91 -15.32 20.67
N PRO A 240 -2.82 -15.46 19.89
CA PRO A 240 -2.64 -14.69 18.67
C PRO A 240 -3.67 -15.08 17.61
N LEU A 241 -3.99 -14.14 16.71
CA LEU A 241 -4.89 -14.38 15.58
C LEU A 241 -4.45 -15.59 14.75
N LEU A 242 -3.15 -15.86 14.69
CA LEU A 242 -2.56 -16.99 13.96
C LEU A 242 -3.11 -18.37 14.42
N GLU A 243 -3.43 -18.52 15.70
CA GLU A 243 -3.99 -19.79 16.22
C GLU A 243 -5.46 -20.02 15.84
N ILE A 244 -6.16 -18.96 15.42
CA ILE A 244 -7.58 -19.01 15.08
C ILE A 244 -7.79 -19.21 13.58
N VAL A 245 -6.84 -18.73 12.75
CA VAL A 245 -6.92 -18.85 11.30
C VAL A 245 -6.70 -20.28 10.88
N ALA A 246 -7.69 -20.88 10.22
CA ALA A 246 -7.60 -22.24 9.69
C ALA A 246 -6.59 -22.30 8.52
N ASP A 247 -5.86 -23.43 8.43
CA ASP A 247 -5.02 -23.71 7.27
C ASP A 247 -5.87 -24.37 6.17
N GLU A 248 -6.19 -23.59 5.13
CA GLU A 248 -6.97 -24.05 3.97
C GLU A 248 -6.22 -25.06 3.09
N ARG A 249 -4.91 -25.24 3.30
CA ARG A 249 -4.09 -26.17 2.51
C ARG A 249 -4.12 -27.61 3.05
N VAL A 250 -4.53 -27.78 4.29
CA VAL A 250 -4.63 -29.09 4.91
C VAL A 250 -5.99 -29.68 4.55
N PRO A 251 -6.04 -30.78 3.78
CA PRO A 251 -7.30 -31.44 3.45
C PRO A 251 -7.99 -31.92 4.73
N ALA A 252 -9.29 -31.86 4.75
CA ALA A 252 -10.08 -32.34 5.90
C ALA A 252 -9.87 -33.85 6.12
N PRO A 253 -9.89 -34.34 7.37
CA PRO A 253 -9.72 -35.76 7.65
C PRO A 253 -10.63 -36.69 6.81
N PRO A 254 -11.91 -36.35 6.52
CA PRO A 254 -12.73 -37.17 5.64
C PRO A 254 -12.19 -37.25 4.20
N GLU A 255 -11.63 -36.16 3.67
CA GLU A 255 -11.05 -36.13 2.33
C GLU A 255 -9.76 -36.97 2.25
N MET A 256 -8.95 -36.95 3.31
CA MET A 256 -7.75 -37.80 3.40
C MET A 256 -8.12 -39.28 3.39
N LEU A 257 -9.11 -39.68 4.19
CA LEU A 257 -9.62 -41.06 4.22
C LEU A 257 -10.20 -41.48 2.87
N GLN A 258 -10.98 -40.62 2.24
CA GLN A 258 -11.53 -40.89 0.91
C GLN A 258 -10.43 -41.06 -0.15
N ASN A 259 -9.40 -40.23 -0.12
CA ASN A 259 -8.25 -40.36 -1.02
C ASN A 259 -7.47 -41.67 -0.77
N ASP A 260 -7.24 -42.04 0.50
CA ASP A 260 -6.57 -43.29 0.85
C ASP A 260 -7.39 -44.51 0.42
N ASP A 261 -8.72 -44.51 0.60
CA ASP A 261 -9.63 -45.55 0.13
C ASP A 261 -9.63 -45.65 -1.41
N VAL A 262 -9.65 -44.51 -2.12
CA VAL A 262 -9.54 -44.48 -3.59
C VAL A 262 -8.21 -45.05 -4.05
N MET A 263 -7.10 -44.68 -3.40
CA MET A 263 -5.77 -45.18 -3.75
C MET A 263 -5.62 -46.68 -3.47
N ALA A 264 -6.17 -47.18 -2.36
CA ALA A 264 -6.18 -48.63 -2.02
C ALA A 264 -6.98 -49.42 -3.06
N ASN A 265 -8.17 -48.91 -3.42
CA ASN A 265 -9.03 -49.57 -4.39
C ASN A 265 -8.51 -49.47 -5.85
N LEU A 266 -7.71 -48.42 -6.15
CA LEU A 266 -7.15 -48.23 -7.49
C LEU A 266 -6.31 -49.45 -7.94
N GLY A 267 -5.54 -50.04 -7.04
CA GLY A 267 -4.78 -51.26 -7.29
C GLY A 267 -5.69 -52.41 -7.71
N VAL A 268 -6.79 -52.62 -7.00
CA VAL A 268 -7.78 -53.69 -7.27
C VAL A 268 -8.49 -53.46 -8.63
N TRP A 269 -8.79 -52.22 -8.96
CA TRP A 269 -9.41 -51.86 -10.25
C TRP A 269 -8.45 -52.03 -11.42
N LEU A 270 -7.17 -51.71 -11.25
CA LEU A 270 -6.16 -51.91 -12.27
C LEU A 270 -5.90 -53.40 -12.54
N ASP A 271 -6.05 -54.28 -11.53
CA ASP A 271 -5.90 -55.72 -11.69
C ASP A 271 -7.04 -56.36 -12.50
N GLN A 272 -8.19 -55.70 -12.65
CA GLN A 272 -9.31 -56.12 -13.49
C GLN A 272 -9.12 -55.77 -14.97
N LEU A 273 -8.12 -54.97 -15.31
CA LEU A 273 -7.80 -54.63 -16.69
C LEU A 273 -6.91 -55.68 -17.35
N ASP A 274 -6.86 -55.70 -18.69
CA ASP A 274 -5.92 -56.52 -19.44
C ASP A 274 -4.46 -56.12 -19.11
N VAL A 275 -3.55 -57.09 -19.10
CA VAL A 275 -2.15 -56.90 -18.72
C VAL A 275 -1.48 -55.72 -19.44
N LYS A 276 -1.77 -55.58 -20.78
CA LYS A 276 -1.23 -54.49 -21.57
C LYS A 276 -1.82 -53.12 -21.21
N GLN A 277 -3.11 -53.10 -20.91
CA GLN A 277 -3.80 -51.87 -20.50
C GLN A 277 -3.31 -51.42 -19.15
N ARG A 278 -3.19 -52.31 -18.19
CA ARG A 278 -2.63 -52.00 -16.87
C ARG A 278 -1.22 -51.43 -16.95
N GLU A 279 -0.36 -52.08 -17.74
CA GLU A 279 1.05 -51.67 -17.86
C GLU A 279 1.18 -50.28 -18.49
N VAL A 280 0.39 -49.95 -19.48
CA VAL A 280 0.33 -48.64 -20.10
C VAL A 280 -0.11 -47.59 -19.09
N LEU A 281 -1.18 -47.84 -18.28
CA LEU A 281 -1.65 -46.87 -17.28
C LEU A 281 -0.64 -46.69 -16.15
N VAL A 282 -0.08 -47.77 -15.63
CA VAL A 282 0.90 -47.73 -14.53
C VAL A 282 2.11 -46.85 -14.90
N ARG A 283 2.68 -47.05 -16.08
CA ARG A 283 3.85 -46.30 -16.56
C ARG A 283 3.49 -44.86 -16.95
N ARG A 284 2.30 -44.68 -17.57
CA ARG A 284 1.90 -43.34 -18.02
C ARG A 284 1.61 -42.40 -16.86
N PHE A 285 0.98 -42.89 -15.81
CA PHE A 285 0.55 -42.08 -14.64
C PHE A 285 1.50 -42.18 -13.45
N GLY A 286 2.51 -43.06 -13.51
CA GLY A 286 3.47 -43.20 -12.42
C GLY A 286 2.86 -43.93 -11.22
N LEU A 287 2.05 -44.97 -11.46
CA LEU A 287 1.46 -45.78 -10.39
C LEU A 287 2.39 -46.90 -9.95
N ASN A 288 2.17 -47.49 -8.78
CA ASN A 288 2.94 -48.64 -8.27
C ASN A 288 4.46 -48.40 -8.25
N ASN A 289 4.94 -47.27 -7.79
CA ASN A 289 6.36 -46.86 -7.73
C ASN A 289 7.05 -46.70 -9.12
N HIS A 290 6.31 -46.58 -10.19
CA HIS A 290 6.88 -46.19 -11.48
C HIS A 290 6.92 -44.65 -11.63
N GLU A 291 7.90 -44.15 -12.35
CA GLU A 291 7.94 -42.72 -12.72
C GLU A 291 6.97 -42.46 -13.87
N ARG A 292 6.35 -41.27 -13.86
CA ARG A 292 5.45 -40.83 -14.92
C ARG A 292 6.24 -40.64 -16.22
N THR A 293 5.91 -41.41 -17.28
CA THR A 293 6.59 -41.39 -18.57
C THR A 293 5.73 -40.83 -19.70
N THR A 294 6.35 -40.49 -20.84
CA THR A 294 5.63 -39.99 -22.02
C THR A 294 5.07 -41.18 -22.82
N LEU A 295 4.06 -40.91 -23.71
CA LEU A 295 3.48 -41.93 -24.57
C LEU A 295 4.54 -42.56 -25.52
N GLU A 296 5.57 -41.79 -25.86
CA GLU A 296 6.63 -42.23 -26.74
C GLU A 296 7.56 -43.21 -26.02
N ASP A 297 7.92 -42.89 -24.77
CA ASP A 297 8.81 -43.75 -23.98
C ASP A 297 8.13 -45.06 -23.60
N VAL A 298 6.82 -44.99 -23.20
CA VAL A 298 6.00 -46.19 -22.99
C VAL A 298 5.94 -47.03 -24.27
N GLY A 299 5.84 -46.39 -25.46
CA GLY A 299 5.88 -47.09 -26.74
C GLY A 299 7.19 -47.80 -27.05
N LYS A 300 8.31 -47.15 -26.73
CA LYS A 300 9.65 -47.72 -26.86
C LYS A 300 9.83 -48.95 -25.98
N GLU A 301 9.41 -48.90 -24.74
CA GLU A 301 9.49 -49.99 -23.77
C GLU A 301 8.60 -51.20 -24.12
N LEU A 302 7.38 -50.92 -24.57
CA LEU A 302 6.43 -51.98 -24.93
C LEU A 302 6.57 -52.46 -26.39
N GLY A 303 7.46 -51.87 -27.18
CA GLY A 303 7.66 -52.23 -28.60
C GLY A 303 6.49 -51.87 -29.51
N VAL A 304 5.74 -50.81 -29.18
CA VAL A 304 4.54 -50.37 -29.94
C VAL A 304 4.64 -48.90 -30.33
N THR A 305 3.87 -48.49 -31.34
CA THR A 305 3.86 -47.10 -31.78
C THR A 305 3.17 -46.18 -30.74
N ARG A 306 3.56 -44.93 -30.68
CA ARG A 306 2.93 -43.90 -29.82
C ARG A 306 1.42 -43.85 -29.95
N GLU A 307 0.90 -43.95 -31.21
CA GLU A 307 -0.52 -43.91 -31.45
C GLU A 307 -1.23 -45.15 -30.91
N ARG A 308 -0.58 -46.31 -31.00
CA ARG A 308 -1.11 -47.55 -30.43
C ARG A 308 -1.17 -47.49 -28.89
N VAL A 309 -0.18 -46.90 -28.25
CA VAL A 309 -0.21 -46.65 -26.80
C VAL A 309 -1.37 -45.72 -26.44
N ARG A 310 -1.59 -44.67 -27.21
CA ARG A 310 -2.73 -43.75 -26.99
C ARG A 310 -4.07 -44.47 -27.11
N GLN A 311 -4.26 -45.35 -28.12
CA GLN A 311 -5.46 -46.15 -28.24
C GLN A 311 -5.70 -47.08 -27.05
N ILE A 312 -4.64 -47.80 -26.62
CA ILE A 312 -4.70 -48.69 -25.45
C ILE A 312 -5.05 -47.89 -24.21
N GLN A 313 -4.46 -46.73 -24.02
CA GLN A 313 -4.77 -45.83 -22.89
C GLN A 313 -6.25 -45.40 -22.87
N MET A 314 -6.79 -45.00 -24.03
CA MET A 314 -8.18 -44.58 -24.15
C MET A 314 -9.15 -45.72 -23.87
N ASP A 315 -8.82 -46.92 -24.36
CA ASP A 315 -9.68 -48.11 -24.12
C ASP A 315 -9.57 -48.54 -22.64
N ALA A 316 -8.41 -48.49 -22.05
CA ALA A 316 -8.17 -48.78 -20.62
C ALA A 316 -8.96 -47.81 -19.72
N LEU A 317 -8.92 -46.51 -20.01
CA LEU A 317 -9.68 -45.51 -19.24
C LEU A 317 -11.20 -45.71 -19.37
N LYS A 318 -11.70 -46.06 -20.57
CA LYS A 318 -13.11 -46.38 -20.74
C LYS A 318 -13.54 -47.62 -19.96
N GLN A 319 -12.70 -48.67 -19.92
CA GLN A 319 -12.99 -49.87 -19.12
C GLN A 319 -12.96 -49.57 -17.64
N LEU A 320 -11.96 -48.79 -17.17
CA LEU A 320 -11.83 -48.40 -15.78
C LEU A 320 -13.05 -47.58 -15.33
N ARG A 321 -13.54 -46.64 -16.17
CA ARG A 321 -14.76 -45.90 -15.90
C ARG A 321 -15.98 -46.80 -15.71
N LYS A 322 -16.15 -47.82 -16.59
CA LYS A 322 -17.22 -48.81 -16.44
C LYS A 322 -17.14 -49.63 -15.15
N ILE A 323 -15.92 -50.01 -14.74
CA ILE A 323 -15.68 -50.71 -13.48
C ILE A 323 -16.11 -49.87 -12.29
N LEU A 324 -15.73 -48.56 -12.31
CA LEU A 324 -16.09 -47.59 -11.26
C LEU A 324 -17.62 -47.39 -11.20
N GLU A 325 -18.27 -47.15 -12.34
CA GLU A 325 -19.73 -46.99 -12.45
C GLU A 325 -20.47 -48.25 -11.92
N ASN A 326 -19.99 -49.46 -12.24
CA ASN A 326 -20.58 -50.72 -11.76
C ASN A 326 -20.42 -50.92 -10.24
N GLN A 327 -19.40 -50.31 -9.61
CA GLN A 327 -19.18 -50.38 -8.18
C GLN A 327 -19.85 -49.22 -7.43
N GLY A 328 -20.56 -48.33 -8.11
CA GLY A 328 -21.34 -47.26 -7.53
C GLY A 328 -20.52 -45.96 -7.31
N PHE A 329 -19.28 -45.89 -7.78
CA PHE A 329 -18.49 -44.67 -7.77
C PHE A 329 -18.89 -43.78 -8.95
N THR A 330 -19.64 -42.71 -8.67
CA THR A 330 -20.00 -41.69 -9.66
C THR A 330 -18.95 -40.55 -9.62
N GLU A 331 -18.89 -39.82 -10.74
CA GLU A 331 -17.94 -38.67 -10.86
C GLU A 331 -18.21 -37.62 -9.78
N GLU A 332 -19.45 -37.42 -9.34
CA GLU A 332 -19.86 -36.52 -8.25
C GLU A 332 -19.39 -36.97 -6.86
N LEU A 333 -19.24 -38.30 -6.65
CA LEU A 333 -18.73 -38.85 -5.39
C LEU A 333 -17.21 -38.79 -5.27
N LEU A 334 -16.50 -38.79 -6.41
CA LEU A 334 -15.03 -38.78 -6.45
C LEU A 334 -14.43 -37.36 -6.48
N PHE A 335 -15.19 -36.41 -6.97
CA PHE A 335 -14.77 -35.01 -7.15
C PHE A 335 -15.85 -34.10 -6.57
N GLN A 336 -16.10 -34.18 -5.25
CA GLN A 336 -16.84 -33.14 -4.54
C GLN A 336 -15.88 -31.95 -4.37
N ASP A 337 -16.10 -30.87 -5.19
CA ASP A 337 -15.49 -29.59 -4.98
C ASP A 337 -15.99 -28.89 -3.70
#